data_913365b49b11ea5cfea6bd473f2b913b
#
_entry.id   913365b49b11ea5cfea6bd473f2b913b
#
_cell.length_a   1.000
_cell.length_b   1.000
_cell.length_c   1.000
_cell.angle_alpha   90.00
_cell.angle_beta   90.00
_cell.angle_gamma   90.00
#
_symmetry.space_group_name_H-M   'P 1'
#
loop_
_entity.id
_entity.type
_entity.pdbx_description
1 polymer ?
#
loop_
_entity_poly.entity_id
_entity_poly.type
_entity_poly.pdbx_seq_one_letter_code
_entity_poly.pdbx_strand_id
1 'polypeptide(L)'
;MLLLLQVKPNGVKIVYSEKIKTMKRTVNFLKYAVIGIASAVMLNVFTAQPAAARTYTSETLNYEIVYHWGLIWKHAANARLTIKRTNNGGYYSELVGRTRSWADKIYPVRDTLKCWMNSNYTPTKYMKLTHEKSYYAKDVVNFSYANNTTYGKCVRYRTNRTERVSLASRGVAYDMMSVFYMLRNLDFGALQKNKSYKTVVFSGKSKETLTIRYKGTQMVKLRNKSSHSAYHITFTFTQDGNKKSSDDIDAYLSTGPARIPLLLVGQLPVGEVKCYYGGSIDK
;
A
#
# COMPACT_ATOMS: atom_id res chain seq x y z
N MET A 1 -30.77 10.60 10.09
CA MET A 1 -32.05 11.21 9.73
C MET A 1 -31.83 12.70 9.58
N LEU A 2 -31.68 13.13 8.40
CA LEU A 2 -32.34 14.16 7.61
C LEU A 2 -31.66 14.24 6.24
N LEU A 3 -32.27 13.58 5.28
CA LEU A 3 -32.06 13.81 3.86
C LEU A 3 -32.92 15.01 3.49
N LEU A 4 -32.37 16.08 3.01
CA LEU A 4 -33.10 17.07 2.24
C LEU A 4 -33.22 16.56 0.81
N LEU A 5 -34.41 16.07 0.50
CA LEU A 5 -34.89 15.81 -0.85
C LEU A 5 -35.08 17.15 -1.58
N GLN A 6 -34.29 17.40 -2.61
CA GLN A 6 -34.75 18.21 -3.74
C GLN A 6 -34.98 17.30 -4.92
N VAL A 7 -36.23 17.03 -5.19
CA VAL A 7 -36.71 16.25 -6.34
C VAL A 7 -36.79 17.16 -7.55
N LYS A 8 -35.98 16.85 -8.60
CA LYS A 8 -36.30 17.20 -10.00
C LYS A 8 -36.49 15.91 -10.78
N PRO A 9 -37.47 15.82 -11.71
CA PRO A 9 -37.93 14.55 -12.31
C PRO A 9 -36.92 13.77 -13.16
N ASN A 10 -35.71 14.31 -13.41
CA ASN A 10 -34.67 13.66 -14.20
C ASN A 10 -33.36 13.43 -13.42
N GLY A 11 -33.33 13.64 -12.10
CA GLY A 11 -32.10 13.69 -11.31
C GLY A 11 -31.63 12.34 -10.73
N VAL A 12 -32.47 11.34 -10.62
CA VAL A 12 -32.16 10.08 -9.89
C VAL A 12 -31.07 9.25 -10.58
N LYS A 13 -31.05 9.22 -11.90
CA LYS A 13 -30.01 8.48 -12.64
C LYS A 13 -28.62 9.11 -12.55
N ILE A 14 -28.53 10.43 -12.48
CA ILE A 14 -27.24 11.16 -12.43
C ILE A 14 -26.62 11.03 -11.04
N VAL A 15 -27.40 11.18 -9.97
CA VAL A 15 -26.94 11.05 -8.58
C VAL A 15 -26.48 9.61 -8.27
N TYR A 16 -27.18 8.61 -8.80
CA TYR A 16 -26.73 7.21 -8.69
C TYR A 16 -25.44 6.96 -9.44
N SER A 17 -25.28 7.52 -10.64
CA SER A 17 -24.06 7.39 -11.43
C SER A 17 -22.85 8.06 -10.76
N GLU A 18 -23.01 9.23 -10.16
CA GLU A 18 -21.94 9.90 -9.43
C GLU A 18 -21.59 9.21 -8.11
N LYS A 19 -22.60 8.76 -7.33
CA LYS A 19 -22.36 7.93 -6.15
C LYS A 19 -21.61 6.64 -6.48
N ILE A 20 -21.94 5.99 -7.59
CA ILE A 20 -21.23 4.78 -8.03
C ILE A 20 -19.82 5.12 -8.53
N LYS A 21 -19.61 6.26 -9.20
CA LYS A 21 -18.28 6.74 -9.61
C LYS A 21 -17.42 7.10 -8.39
N THR A 22 -17.98 7.79 -7.41
CA THR A 22 -17.31 8.15 -6.16
C THR A 22 -16.98 6.91 -5.34
N MET A 23 -17.92 5.98 -5.22
CA MET A 23 -17.71 4.69 -4.57
C MET A 23 -16.65 3.83 -5.29
N LYS A 24 -16.63 3.80 -6.64
CA LYS A 24 -15.57 3.14 -7.40
C LYS A 24 -14.20 3.77 -7.17
N ARG A 25 -14.12 5.11 -7.02
CA ARG A 25 -12.90 5.83 -6.65
C ARG A 25 -12.48 5.52 -5.21
N THR A 26 -13.40 5.46 -4.27
CA THR A 26 -13.18 5.07 -2.87
C THR A 26 -12.66 3.64 -2.76
N VAL A 27 -13.20 2.72 -3.56
CA VAL A 27 -12.75 1.32 -3.60
C VAL A 27 -11.40 1.18 -4.28
N ASN A 28 -11.14 1.93 -5.35
CA ASN A 28 -9.80 1.99 -5.92
C ASN A 28 -8.79 2.52 -4.91
N PHE A 29 -9.18 3.46 -4.05
CA PHE A 29 -8.32 3.94 -2.98
C PHE A 29 -8.18 2.93 -1.83
N LEU A 30 -9.22 2.19 -1.44
CA LEU A 30 -9.09 1.04 -0.54
C LEU A 30 -8.08 0.01 -1.10
N LYS A 31 -8.04 -0.16 -2.43
CA LYS A 31 -6.95 -0.90 -3.11
C LYS A 31 -5.59 -0.26 -2.84
N TYR A 32 -5.48 1.04 -2.95
CA TYR A 32 -4.22 1.76 -2.74
C TYR A 32 -3.91 1.95 -1.26
N ALA A 33 -4.87 2.07 -0.35
CA ALA A 33 -4.63 2.14 1.09
C ALA A 33 -4.23 0.78 1.69
N VAL A 34 -4.81 -0.32 1.21
CA VAL A 34 -4.40 -1.69 1.57
C VAL A 34 -3.16 -2.12 0.78
N ILE A 35 -2.98 -1.59 -0.44
CA ILE A 35 -1.87 -1.87 -1.37
C ILE A 35 -0.80 -0.77 -1.29
N GLY A 36 -1.16 0.48 -0.99
CA GLY A 36 -0.30 1.67 -0.94
C GLY A 36 0.75 1.69 0.16
N ILE A 37 0.90 0.59 0.91
CA ILE A 37 2.01 0.35 1.83
C ILE A 37 3.31 0.06 1.08
N ALA A 38 3.28 -0.01 -0.24
CA ALA A 38 4.44 -0.40 -0.99
C ALA A 38 4.63 0.41 -2.26
N SER A 39 5.58 1.26 -2.34
CA SER A 39 6.29 1.69 -3.54
C SER A 39 7.05 2.97 -3.44
N ALA A 40 8.30 2.95 -3.77
CA ALA A 40 9.09 4.17 -3.90
C ALA A 40 10.34 4.07 -4.75
N VAL A 41 10.91 5.01 -5.11
CA VAL A 41 12.07 5.87 -5.25
C VAL A 41 13.06 5.59 -6.39
N MET A 42 13.77 6.37 -6.99
CA MET A 42 15.05 7.04 -6.92
C MET A 42 15.49 7.77 -8.18
N LEU A 43 16.04 8.93 -7.98
CA LEU A 43 17.30 9.33 -8.60
C LEU A 43 18.06 10.24 -7.61
N ASN A 44 18.74 9.59 -6.72
CA ASN A 44 20.01 9.96 -6.09
C ASN A 44 20.58 8.67 -5.56
N VAL A 45 21.82 8.35 -5.94
CA VAL A 45 22.58 7.24 -5.37
C VAL A 45 22.68 7.52 -3.88
N PHE A 46 21.74 7.00 -3.11
CA PHE A 46 21.82 6.99 -1.68
C PHE A 46 22.54 5.69 -1.32
N THR A 47 23.85 5.79 -1.15
CA THR A 47 24.59 4.85 -0.30
C THR A 47 24.30 5.17 1.16
N ALA A 48 23.01 5.23 1.55
CA ALA A 48 22.67 5.02 2.93
C ALA A 48 23.02 3.56 3.19
N GLN A 49 24.13 3.32 3.88
CA GLN A 49 24.39 2.01 4.42
C GLN A 49 23.14 1.61 5.20
N PRO A 50 22.49 0.50 4.88
CA PRO A 50 21.34 0.08 5.66
C PRO A 50 21.82 -0.10 7.09
N ALA A 51 21.16 0.56 8.04
CA ALA A 51 21.17 0.09 9.41
C ALA A 51 20.94 -1.42 9.34
N ALA A 52 21.70 -2.24 10.07
CA ALA A 52 21.77 -3.69 9.89
C ALA A 52 20.40 -4.25 9.53
N ALA A 53 20.30 -4.84 8.33
CA ALA A 53 19.02 -5.17 7.72
C ALA A 53 18.23 -6.03 8.69
N ARG A 54 17.02 -5.60 9.05
CA ARG A 54 16.19 -6.24 10.04
C ARG A 54 15.89 -7.66 9.62
N THR A 55 16.09 -8.62 10.52
CA THR A 55 15.79 -10.02 10.27
C THR A 55 14.44 -10.37 10.87
N TYR A 56 13.53 -10.88 10.06
CA TYR A 56 12.26 -11.45 10.51
C TYR A 56 12.40 -12.98 10.60
N THR A 57 11.96 -13.58 11.70
CA THR A 57 11.67 -15.02 11.76
C THR A 57 10.24 -15.24 11.26
N SER A 58 9.29 -14.61 11.93
CA SER A 58 7.90 -14.49 11.50
C SER A 58 7.30 -13.23 12.14
N GLU A 59 6.35 -12.59 11.46
CA GLU A 59 5.59 -11.47 12.00
C GLU A 59 4.19 -11.50 11.42
N THR A 60 3.19 -11.14 12.23
CA THR A 60 1.81 -10.93 11.80
C THR A 60 1.32 -9.59 12.32
N LEU A 61 0.91 -8.71 11.41
CA LEU A 61 0.35 -7.40 11.72
C LEU A 61 -1.10 -7.35 11.25
N ASN A 62 -2.02 -7.00 12.17
CA ASN A 62 -3.43 -6.84 11.87
C ASN A 62 -3.80 -5.36 11.82
N TYR A 63 -4.65 -5.00 10.88
CA TYR A 63 -5.07 -3.63 10.64
C TYR A 63 -6.57 -3.51 10.56
N GLU A 64 -7.08 -2.40 11.09
CA GLU A 64 -8.44 -1.94 10.91
C GLU A 64 -8.48 -0.79 9.89
N ILE A 65 -9.28 -0.95 8.85
CA ILE A 65 -9.45 0.05 7.81
C ILE A 65 -10.74 0.80 8.07
N VAL A 66 -10.62 2.09 8.36
CA VAL A 66 -11.72 2.97 8.76
C VAL A 66 -11.93 4.03 7.69
N TYR A 67 -13.16 4.14 7.22
CA TYR A 67 -13.60 5.25 6.38
C TYR A 67 -14.14 6.37 7.27
N HIS A 68 -13.66 7.59 7.03
CA HIS A 68 -14.06 8.78 7.74
C HIS A 68 -14.60 9.84 6.77
N TRP A 69 -15.81 10.30 7.01
CA TRP A 69 -16.46 11.36 6.26
C TRP A 69 -17.36 12.20 7.17
N GLY A 70 -17.05 13.48 7.35
CA GLY A 70 -17.72 14.35 8.27
C GLY A 70 -17.71 13.76 9.69
N LEU A 71 -18.87 13.49 10.26
CA LEU A 71 -19.02 12.85 11.58
C LEU A 71 -19.11 11.32 11.52
N ILE A 72 -18.99 10.72 10.33
CA ILE A 72 -19.15 9.29 10.13
C ILE A 72 -17.78 8.60 10.16
N TRP A 73 -17.59 7.74 11.14
CA TRP A 73 -16.42 6.86 11.28
C TRP A 73 -16.88 5.40 11.17
N LYS A 74 -16.56 4.74 10.06
CA LYS A 74 -16.99 3.37 9.83
C LYS A 74 -15.80 2.43 9.61
N HIS A 75 -15.69 1.40 10.45
CA HIS A 75 -14.75 0.29 10.25
C HIS A 75 -15.19 -0.52 9.03
N ALA A 76 -14.55 -0.29 7.89
CA ALA A 76 -14.97 -0.79 6.58
C ALA A 76 -14.35 -2.12 6.20
N ALA A 77 -13.10 -2.36 6.60
CA ALA A 77 -12.36 -3.57 6.25
C ALA A 77 -11.31 -3.92 7.32
N ASN A 78 -10.81 -5.14 7.24
CA ASN A 78 -9.62 -5.60 7.96
C ASN A 78 -8.54 -5.96 6.96
N ALA A 79 -7.27 -5.79 7.35
CA ALA A 79 -6.15 -6.32 6.63
C ALA A 79 -5.21 -7.08 7.57
N ARG A 80 -4.59 -8.15 7.07
CA ARG A 80 -3.58 -8.92 7.78
C ARG A 80 -2.35 -9.03 6.91
N LEU A 81 -1.23 -8.51 7.41
CA LEU A 81 0.08 -8.61 6.79
C LEU A 81 0.91 -9.63 7.56
N THR A 82 1.46 -10.60 6.86
CA THR A 82 2.37 -11.60 7.42
C THR A 82 3.70 -11.60 6.68
N ILE A 83 4.78 -11.91 7.39
CA ILE A 83 6.08 -12.25 6.80
C ILE A 83 6.66 -13.44 7.53
N LYS A 84 7.33 -14.32 6.80
CA LYS A 84 8.10 -15.44 7.36
C LYS A 84 9.38 -15.65 6.57
N ARG A 85 10.43 -16.08 7.26
CA ARG A 85 11.66 -16.52 6.61
C ARG A 85 11.43 -17.83 5.86
N THR A 86 12.04 -17.96 4.70
CA THR A 86 12.01 -19.19 3.89
C THR A 86 13.27 -20.02 4.09
N ASN A 87 13.24 -21.30 3.77
CA ASN A 87 14.37 -22.21 3.97
C ASN A 87 15.63 -21.82 3.18
N ASN A 88 15.47 -21.07 2.08
CA ASN A 88 16.59 -20.55 1.28
C ASN A 88 17.13 -19.20 1.80
N GLY A 89 16.74 -18.77 3.00
CA GLY A 89 17.21 -17.55 3.65
C GLY A 89 16.53 -16.26 3.19
N GLY A 90 15.62 -16.33 2.22
CA GLY A 90 14.78 -15.22 1.81
C GLY A 90 13.52 -15.06 2.66
N TYR A 91 12.52 -14.35 2.14
CA TYR A 91 11.25 -14.10 2.84
C TYR A 91 10.05 -14.36 1.93
N TYR A 92 8.96 -14.82 2.54
CA TYR A 92 7.62 -14.80 1.97
C TYR A 92 6.73 -13.88 2.78
N SER A 93 5.99 -13.01 2.11
CA SER A 93 5.03 -12.12 2.73
C SER A 93 3.68 -12.19 2.03
N GLU A 94 2.62 -12.06 2.83
CA GLU A 94 1.24 -12.03 2.35
C GLU A 94 0.45 -10.93 3.04
N LEU A 95 -0.30 -10.16 2.25
CA LEU A 95 -1.29 -9.20 2.72
C LEU A 95 -2.66 -9.63 2.25
N VAL A 96 -3.58 -9.85 3.18
CA VAL A 96 -4.98 -10.20 2.91
C VAL A 96 -5.87 -9.05 3.38
N GLY A 97 -6.64 -8.47 2.46
CA GLY A 97 -7.62 -7.43 2.75
C GLY A 97 -9.04 -7.93 2.53
N ARG A 98 -9.93 -7.67 3.51
CA ARG A 98 -11.34 -8.08 3.45
C ARG A 98 -12.25 -6.99 3.99
N THR A 99 -13.26 -6.62 3.22
CA THR A 99 -14.35 -5.77 3.70
C THR A 99 -15.20 -6.48 4.74
N ARG A 100 -15.80 -5.70 5.63
CA ARG A 100 -16.74 -6.19 6.66
C ARG A 100 -18.15 -6.33 6.07
N SER A 101 -18.99 -7.10 6.73
CA SER A 101 -20.33 -7.48 6.26
C SER A 101 -21.23 -6.30 5.84
N TRP A 102 -21.16 -5.15 6.52
CA TRP A 102 -21.90 -3.97 6.10
C TRP A 102 -21.35 -3.34 4.82
N ALA A 103 -20.02 -3.34 4.65
CA ALA A 103 -19.35 -2.81 3.46
C ALA A 103 -19.48 -3.79 2.27
N ASP A 104 -19.58 -5.09 2.53
CA ASP A 104 -19.87 -6.11 1.53
C ASP A 104 -21.19 -5.86 0.81
N LYS A 105 -22.18 -5.36 1.52
CA LYS A 105 -23.50 -4.99 0.92
C LYS A 105 -23.37 -3.88 -0.13
N ILE A 106 -22.29 -3.10 -0.07
CA ILE A 106 -22.01 -2.00 -0.99
C ILE A 106 -21.00 -2.44 -2.05
N TYR A 107 -19.85 -2.93 -1.61
CA TYR A 107 -18.75 -3.35 -2.48
C TYR A 107 -17.85 -4.37 -1.78
N PRO A 108 -18.07 -5.66 -1.97
CA PRO A 108 -17.23 -6.70 -1.37
C PRO A 108 -15.84 -6.73 -2.01
N VAL A 109 -14.81 -6.76 -1.15
CA VAL A 109 -13.39 -6.88 -1.53
C VAL A 109 -12.75 -8.04 -0.77
N ARG A 110 -12.02 -8.89 -1.48
CA ARG A 110 -11.27 -10.04 -0.97
C ARG A 110 -9.93 -10.12 -1.70
N ASP A 111 -9.10 -9.11 -1.52
CA ASP A 111 -7.82 -9.01 -2.22
C ASP A 111 -6.70 -9.70 -1.43
N THR A 112 -5.77 -10.30 -2.16
CA THR A 112 -4.57 -10.89 -1.58
C THR A 112 -3.34 -10.50 -2.40
N LEU A 113 -2.30 -10.00 -1.72
CA LEU A 113 -0.99 -9.76 -2.29
C LEU A 113 -0.01 -10.75 -1.69
N LYS A 114 0.88 -11.29 -2.51
CA LYS A 114 1.94 -12.21 -2.09
C LYS A 114 3.26 -11.76 -2.69
N CYS A 115 4.32 -11.84 -1.90
CA CYS A 115 5.66 -11.49 -2.35
C CYS A 115 6.68 -12.51 -1.84
N TRP A 116 7.58 -12.90 -2.71
CA TRP A 116 8.80 -13.67 -2.39
C TRP A 116 10.00 -12.74 -2.59
N MET A 117 10.87 -12.69 -1.61
CA MET A 117 11.99 -11.76 -1.54
C MET A 117 13.30 -12.50 -1.20
N ASN A 118 14.40 -11.96 -1.67
CA ASN A 118 15.73 -12.30 -1.17
C ASN A 118 15.92 -11.83 0.28
N SER A 119 17.04 -12.20 0.91
CA SER A 119 17.40 -11.80 2.28
C SER A 119 17.53 -10.28 2.45
N ASN A 120 17.81 -9.54 1.38
CA ASN A 120 17.90 -8.08 1.34
C ASN A 120 16.58 -7.39 0.93
N TYR A 121 15.45 -8.11 0.97
CA TYR A 121 14.10 -7.64 0.59
C TYR A 121 13.91 -7.27 -0.88
N THR A 122 14.85 -7.57 -1.78
CA THR A 122 14.62 -7.45 -3.22
C THR A 122 13.64 -8.53 -3.67
N PRO A 123 12.59 -8.19 -4.45
CA PRO A 123 11.58 -9.17 -4.84
C PRO A 123 12.12 -10.18 -5.85
N THR A 124 11.70 -11.43 -5.73
CA THR A 124 11.91 -12.46 -6.76
C THR A 124 10.61 -12.77 -7.50
N LYS A 125 9.48 -12.65 -6.79
CA LYS A 125 8.15 -12.85 -7.37
C LYS A 125 7.12 -12.04 -6.59
N TYR A 126 6.20 -11.43 -7.31
CA TYR A 126 5.02 -10.76 -6.76
C TYR A 126 3.76 -11.30 -7.38
N MET A 127 2.71 -11.43 -6.60
CA MET A 127 1.39 -11.85 -7.07
C MET A 127 0.31 -11.00 -6.43
N LYS A 128 -0.60 -10.48 -7.26
CA LYS A 128 -1.81 -9.80 -6.83
C LYS A 128 -3.02 -10.60 -7.27
N LEU A 129 -3.84 -10.98 -6.32
CA LEU A 129 -5.13 -11.62 -6.52
C LEU A 129 -6.21 -10.59 -6.15
N THR A 130 -7.00 -10.18 -7.13
CA THR A 130 -8.09 -9.22 -6.96
C THR A 130 -9.41 -9.97 -7.04
N HIS A 131 -10.24 -9.84 -6.01
CA HIS A 131 -11.60 -10.32 -6.01
C HIS A 131 -12.53 -9.23 -5.46
N GLU A 132 -13.20 -8.55 -6.37
CA GLU A 132 -14.06 -7.42 -6.08
C GLU A 132 -15.41 -7.58 -6.75
N LYS A 133 -16.46 -7.77 -5.97
CA LYS A 133 -17.78 -8.21 -6.48
C LYS A 133 -17.60 -9.47 -7.34
N SER A 134 -18.00 -9.40 -8.61
CA SER A 134 -17.83 -10.45 -9.61
C SER A 134 -16.52 -10.35 -10.42
N TYR A 135 -15.68 -9.35 -10.13
CA TYR A 135 -14.42 -9.16 -10.84
C TYR A 135 -13.29 -9.97 -10.20
N TYR A 136 -12.69 -10.86 -10.98
CA TYR A 136 -11.52 -11.64 -10.62
C TYR A 136 -10.33 -11.28 -11.52
N ALA A 137 -9.17 -11.09 -10.92
CA ALA A 137 -7.94 -10.85 -11.64
C ALA A 137 -6.74 -11.42 -10.88
N LYS A 138 -5.75 -11.87 -11.63
CA LYS A 138 -4.46 -12.30 -11.09
C LYS A 138 -3.35 -11.67 -11.91
N ASP A 139 -2.47 -10.94 -11.26
CA ASP A 139 -1.24 -10.42 -11.84
C ASP A 139 -0.05 -11.12 -11.16
N VAL A 140 0.89 -11.62 -11.95
CA VAL A 140 2.12 -12.26 -11.47
C VAL A 140 3.30 -11.56 -12.13
N VAL A 141 4.23 -11.05 -11.32
CA VAL A 141 5.48 -10.45 -11.79
C VAL A 141 6.63 -11.30 -11.28
N ASN A 142 7.44 -11.83 -12.19
CA ASN A 142 8.71 -12.49 -11.86
C ASN A 142 9.84 -11.50 -12.09
N PHE A 143 10.73 -11.37 -11.12
CA PHE A 143 11.84 -10.43 -11.14
C PHE A 143 13.15 -11.15 -11.47
N SER A 144 14.01 -10.45 -12.21
CA SER A 144 15.40 -10.86 -12.44
C SER A 144 16.29 -9.61 -12.46
N TYR A 145 17.56 -9.82 -12.17
CA TYR A 145 18.55 -8.74 -11.99
C TYR A 145 19.78 -9.01 -12.84
N ALA A 146 20.16 -8.06 -13.69
CA ALA A 146 21.40 -8.14 -14.49
C ALA A 146 21.90 -6.73 -14.83
N ASN A 147 23.19 -6.51 -14.85
CA ASN A 147 23.85 -5.28 -15.29
C ASN A 147 23.22 -4.00 -14.66
N ASN A 148 23.07 -3.99 -13.33
CA ASN A 148 22.43 -2.90 -12.58
C ASN A 148 21.02 -2.54 -13.09
N THR A 149 20.30 -3.53 -13.62
CA THR A 149 18.92 -3.38 -14.13
C THR A 149 18.04 -4.45 -13.52
N THR A 150 16.87 -4.03 -13.05
CA THR A 150 15.78 -4.94 -12.63
C THR A 150 14.85 -5.15 -13.82
N TYR A 151 14.58 -6.40 -14.13
CA TYR A 151 13.60 -6.81 -15.13
C TYR A 151 12.40 -7.44 -14.45
N GLY A 152 11.20 -7.15 -14.95
CA GLY A 152 9.94 -7.74 -14.50
C GLY A 152 9.20 -8.36 -15.67
N LYS A 153 8.89 -9.66 -15.58
CA LYS A 153 7.99 -10.34 -16.53
C LYS A 153 6.63 -10.47 -15.87
N CYS A 154 5.69 -9.62 -16.28
CA CYS A 154 4.33 -9.61 -15.77
C CYS A 154 3.40 -10.45 -16.65
N VAL A 155 2.67 -11.39 -16.04
CA VAL A 155 1.57 -12.11 -16.66
C VAL A 155 0.29 -11.74 -15.93
N ARG A 156 -0.71 -11.30 -16.68
CA ARG A 156 -2.00 -10.83 -16.19
C ARG A 156 -3.12 -11.75 -16.67
N TYR A 157 -3.76 -12.41 -15.74
CA TYR A 157 -4.90 -13.29 -16.03
C TYR A 157 -6.20 -12.52 -15.76
N ARG A 158 -7.08 -12.52 -16.72
CA ARG A 158 -8.43 -11.97 -16.69
C ARG A 158 -9.41 -13.04 -17.14
N THR A 159 -10.70 -12.85 -16.91
CA THR A 159 -11.73 -13.83 -17.25
C THR A 159 -11.59 -14.36 -18.69
N ASN A 160 -11.36 -13.47 -19.66
CA ASN A 160 -11.38 -13.84 -21.08
C ASN A 160 -10.05 -13.60 -21.81
N ARG A 161 -8.96 -13.22 -21.07
CA ARG A 161 -7.67 -12.92 -21.70
C ARG A 161 -6.49 -13.06 -20.75
N THR A 162 -5.34 -13.37 -21.32
CA THR A 162 -4.04 -13.29 -20.65
C THR A 162 -3.17 -12.27 -21.37
N GLU A 163 -2.63 -11.31 -20.61
CA GLU A 163 -1.71 -10.28 -21.12
C GLU A 163 -0.31 -10.57 -20.58
N ARG A 164 0.72 -10.29 -21.40
CA ARG A 164 2.13 -10.34 -20.98
C ARG A 164 2.76 -8.98 -21.17
N VAL A 165 3.48 -8.50 -20.14
CA VAL A 165 4.15 -7.20 -20.16
C VAL A 165 5.57 -7.39 -19.63
N SER A 166 6.55 -6.86 -20.35
CA SER A 166 7.95 -6.79 -19.89
C SER A 166 8.22 -5.39 -19.33
N LEU A 167 8.83 -5.35 -18.15
CA LEU A 167 9.19 -4.14 -17.44
C LEU A 167 10.71 -4.13 -17.23
N ALA A 168 11.31 -2.96 -17.27
CA ALA A 168 12.72 -2.77 -16.95
C ALA A 168 12.94 -1.44 -16.23
N SER A 169 13.89 -1.43 -15.30
CA SER A 169 14.33 -0.23 -14.60
C SER A 169 15.79 -0.33 -14.22
N ARG A 170 16.54 0.75 -14.39
CA ARG A 170 17.91 0.85 -13.86
C ARG A 170 17.86 0.81 -12.32
N GLY A 171 18.81 0.13 -11.71
CA GLY A 171 18.85 -0.10 -10.26
C GLY A 171 17.82 -1.10 -9.78
N VAL A 172 17.59 -1.13 -8.47
CA VAL A 172 16.61 -2.01 -7.85
C VAL A 172 15.20 -1.46 -8.06
N ALA A 173 14.31 -2.27 -8.59
CA ALA A 173 12.87 -2.03 -8.54
C ALA A 173 12.21 -3.02 -7.56
N TYR A 174 11.21 -2.55 -6.86
CA TYR A 174 10.44 -3.31 -5.88
C TYR A 174 9.07 -3.69 -6.44
N ASP A 175 8.34 -4.52 -5.74
CA ASP A 175 6.89 -4.66 -5.89
C ASP A 175 6.15 -3.94 -4.75
N MET A 176 4.81 -4.01 -4.78
CA MET A 176 3.92 -3.36 -3.82
C MET A 176 4.06 -3.87 -2.38
N MET A 177 4.75 -4.99 -2.15
CA MET A 177 4.98 -5.59 -0.82
C MET A 177 6.42 -5.43 -0.36
N SER A 178 7.39 -5.74 -1.22
CA SER A 178 8.81 -5.72 -0.87
C SER A 178 9.30 -4.32 -0.49
N VAL A 179 8.78 -3.31 -1.15
CA VAL A 179 9.14 -1.92 -0.82
C VAL A 179 8.64 -1.48 0.55
N PHE A 180 7.54 -2.04 1.04
CA PHE A 180 7.10 -1.84 2.42
C PHE A 180 8.17 -2.30 3.43
N TYR A 181 8.81 -3.43 3.18
CA TYR A 181 9.90 -3.91 4.03
C TYR A 181 11.16 -3.06 3.83
N MET A 182 11.43 -2.57 2.64
CA MET A 182 12.50 -1.60 2.41
C MET A 182 12.28 -0.32 3.23
N LEU A 183 11.06 0.22 3.22
CA LEU A 183 10.69 1.41 4.02
C LEU A 183 10.90 1.20 5.52
N ARG A 184 10.57 0.03 6.05
CA ARG A 184 10.78 -0.31 7.46
C ARG A 184 12.27 -0.45 7.83
N ASN A 185 13.14 -0.64 6.84
CA ASN A 185 14.58 -0.73 7.02
C ASN A 185 15.33 0.59 6.73
N LEU A 186 14.63 1.68 6.46
CA LEU A 186 15.27 2.98 6.28
C LEU A 186 16.00 3.44 7.57
N ASP A 187 17.17 4.01 7.40
CA ASP A 187 17.83 4.74 8.46
C ASP A 187 17.20 6.13 8.60
N PHE A 188 16.19 6.24 9.45
CA PHE A 188 15.51 7.50 9.72
C PHE A 188 16.41 8.56 10.37
N GLY A 189 17.52 8.17 11.01
CA GLY A 189 18.50 9.09 11.55
C GLY A 189 19.30 9.81 10.47
N ALA A 190 19.55 9.14 9.35
CA ALA A 190 20.25 9.71 8.21
C ALA A 190 19.33 10.48 7.23
N LEU A 191 17.99 10.39 7.39
CA LEU A 191 17.05 11.07 6.50
C LEU A 191 16.93 12.55 6.82
N GLN A 192 17.09 13.39 5.81
CA GLN A 192 16.85 14.83 5.92
C GLN A 192 15.36 15.13 5.85
N LYS A 193 14.85 15.91 6.82
CA LYS A 193 13.45 16.33 6.86
C LYS A 193 13.06 17.07 5.56
N ASN A 194 11.90 16.72 5.02
CA ASN A 194 11.32 17.24 3.78
C ASN A 194 12.10 16.94 2.48
N LYS A 195 13.26 16.31 2.51
CA LYS A 195 13.93 15.83 1.32
C LYS A 195 13.15 14.69 0.67
N SER A 196 13.10 14.69 -0.64
CA SER A 196 12.43 13.64 -1.42
C SER A 196 13.39 12.54 -1.79
N TYR A 197 12.92 11.31 -1.62
CA TYR A 197 13.60 10.09 -2.03
C TYR A 197 12.70 9.36 -3.03
N LYS A 198 13.25 8.75 -4.06
CA LYS A 198 12.45 8.11 -5.10
C LYS A 198 12.95 6.71 -5.45
N THR A 199 12.13 5.67 -5.70
CA THR A 199 12.44 4.33 -6.28
C THR A 199 11.39 3.88 -7.28
N VAL A 200 11.65 2.79 -7.98
CA VAL A 200 10.74 2.25 -8.97
C VAL A 200 10.01 1.04 -8.41
N VAL A 201 8.73 0.92 -8.80
CA VAL A 201 7.90 -0.21 -8.43
C VAL A 201 7.20 -0.78 -9.65
N PHE A 202 7.19 -2.10 -9.71
CA PHE A 202 6.38 -2.83 -10.68
C PHE A 202 5.07 -3.27 -9.99
N SER A 203 4.02 -2.50 -10.19
CA SER A 203 2.70 -2.70 -9.55
C SER A 203 1.78 -3.67 -10.30
N GLY A 204 2.35 -4.58 -11.06
CA GLY A 204 1.71 -5.43 -12.05
C GLY A 204 2.23 -5.08 -13.43
N LYS A 205 1.35 -4.60 -14.34
CA LYS A 205 1.79 -4.16 -15.69
C LYS A 205 2.46 -2.80 -15.74
N SER A 206 2.37 -2.03 -14.66
CA SER A 206 2.84 -0.64 -14.63
C SER A 206 4.16 -0.52 -13.90
N LYS A 207 5.04 0.30 -14.44
CA LYS A 207 6.19 0.85 -13.76
C LYS A 207 5.79 2.19 -13.17
N GLU A 208 5.92 2.32 -11.87
CA GLU A 208 5.57 3.53 -11.15
C GLU A 208 6.78 4.05 -10.37
N THR A 209 6.87 5.36 -10.25
CA THR A 209 7.81 6.00 -9.33
C THR A 209 7.06 6.39 -8.08
N LEU A 210 7.53 5.95 -6.94
CA LEU A 210 7.07 6.46 -5.66
C LEU A 210 8.07 7.49 -5.14
N THR A 211 7.56 8.61 -4.73
CA THR A 211 8.30 9.66 -4.05
C THR A 211 7.96 9.63 -2.57
N ILE A 212 8.97 9.50 -1.71
CA ILE A 212 8.84 9.55 -0.25
C ILE A 212 9.42 10.86 0.27
N ARG A 213 8.77 11.44 1.27
CA ARG A 213 9.32 12.56 2.04
C ARG A 213 9.25 12.24 3.52
N TYR A 214 10.38 12.36 4.21
CA TYR A 214 10.42 12.28 5.66
C TYR A 214 9.96 13.59 6.27
N LYS A 215 8.97 13.53 7.16
CA LYS A 215 8.36 14.69 7.81
C LYS A 215 8.85 14.92 9.24
N GLY A 216 9.63 14.00 9.79
CA GLY A 216 10.08 14.03 11.18
C GLY A 216 9.38 13.01 12.05
N THR A 217 9.50 13.18 13.35
CA THR A 217 8.88 12.29 14.36
C THR A 217 7.71 12.99 15.02
N GLN A 218 6.63 12.28 15.29
CA GLN A 218 5.47 12.79 16.03
C GLN A 218 4.73 11.69 16.78
N MET A 219 3.86 12.08 17.71
CA MET A 219 2.98 11.17 18.41
C MET A 219 1.78 10.81 17.56
N VAL A 220 1.45 9.52 17.50
CA VAL A 220 0.29 8.98 16.80
C VAL A 220 -0.61 8.25 17.78
N LYS A 221 -1.90 8.56 17.75
CA LYS A 221 -2.92 7.91 18.55
C LYS A 221 -3.61 6.81 17.74
N LEU A 222 -3.63 5.58 18.28
CA LEU A 222 -4.33 4.44 17.70
C LEU A 222 -5.80 4.39 18.14
N ARG A 223 -6.58 3.49 17.56
CA ARG A 223 -8.01 3.34 17.89
C ARG A 223 -8.24 2.86 19.32
N ASN A 224 -7.36 2.06 19.87
CA ASN A 224 -7.36 1.62 21.28
C ASN A 224 -6.98 2.75 22.25
N LYS A 225 -6.86 4.00 21.77
CA LYS A 225 -6.47 5.21 22.50
C LYS A 225 -5.02 5.25 22.95
N SER A 226 -4.20 4.22 22.70
CA SER A 226 -2.76 4.26 22.96
C SER A 226 -2.07 5.29 22.05
N SER A 227 -1.01 5.93 22.55
CA SER A 227 -0.20 6.91 21.81
C SER A 227 1.25 6.42 21.70
N HIS A 228 1.81 6.52 20.50
CA HIS A 228 3.15 6.02 20.20
C HIS A 228 3.93 7.04 19.39
N SER A 229 5.23 7.15 19.66
CA SER A 229 6.15 7.92 18.83
C SER A 229 6.33 7.22 17.48
N ALA A 230 6.25 7.99 16.38
CA ALA A 230 6.34 7.47 15.04
C ALA A 230 7.14 8.38 14.11
N TYR A 231 7.90 7.77 13.19
CA TYR A 231 8.43 8.45 12.03
C TYR A 231 7.30 8.71 11.04
N HIS A 232 7.08 9.96 10.70
CA HIS A 232 6.11 10.38 9.70
C HIS A 232 6.78 10.49 8.34
N ILE A 233 6.26 9.77 7.37
CA ILE A 233 6.61 9.89 5.95
C ILE A 233 5.35 10.16 5.14
N THR A 234 5.48 10.94 4.07
CA THR A 234 4.47 11.00 3.01
C THR A 234 4.99 10.31 1.77
N PHE A 235 4.10 9.70 1.01
CA PHE A 235 4.48 9.11 -0.26
C PHE A 235 3.42 9.25 -1.34
N THR A 236 3.87 9.37 -2.59
CA THR A 236 3.03 9.59 -3.77
C THR A 236 3.51 8.70 -4.90
N PHE A 237 2.58 8.08 -5.61
CA PHE A 237 2.87 7.34 -6.84
C PHE A 237 2.72 8.21 -8.07
N THR A 238 3.63 8.08 -9.02
CA THR A 238 3.53 8.68 -10.33
C THR A 238 3.78 7.64 -11.41
N GLN A 239 2.86 7.53 -12.35
CA GLN A 239 3.04 6.70 -13.54
C GLN A 239 3.92 7.45 -14.53
N ASP A 240 4.93 6.77 -15.09
CA ASP A 240 5.88 7.31 -16.08
C ASP A 240 6.55 8.64 -15.67
N GLY A 241 6.65 8.87 -14.34
CA GLY A 241 7.32 10.04 -13.76
C GLY A 241 6.54 11.36 -13.78
N ASN A 242 5.41 11.44 -14.49
CA ASN A 242 4.71 12.71 -14.73
C ASN A 242 3.27 12.71 -14.22
N LYS A 243 2.53 11.62 -14.38
CA LYS A 243 1.11 11.58 -13.99
C LYS A 243 0.96 10.99 -12.59
N LYS A 244 0.43 11.76 -11.64
CA LYS A 244 0.03 11.22 -10.33
C LYS A 244 -0.96 10.07 -10.51
N SER A 245 -0.63 8.92 -9.95
CA SER A 245 -1.51 7.75 -9.86
C SER A 245 -2.14 7.60 -8.47
N SER A 246 -1.67 8.36 -7.49
CA SER A 246 -2.27 8.50 -6.16
C SER A 246 -2.16 9.94 -5.64
N ASP A 247 -3.02 10.32 -4.69
CA ASP A 247 -2.77 11.44 -3.81
C ASP A 247 -1.66 11.13 -2.81
N ASP A 248 -1.20 12.13 -2.07
CA ASP A 248 -0.21 11.91 -1.02
C ASP A 248 -0.82 11.06 0.10
N ILE A 249 -0.08 10.04 0.52
CA ILE A 249 -0.46 9.14 1.60
C ILE A 249 0.48 9.37 2.76
N ASP A 250 -0.08 9.62 3.93
CA ASP A 250 0.69 9.71 5.17
C ASP A 250 0.88 8.31 5.78
N ALA A 251 2.11 8.01 6.19
CA ALA A 251 2.43 6.78 6.89
C ALA A 251 3.27 7.08 8.14
N TYR A 252 2.92 6.39 9.20
CA TYR A 252 3.52 6.54 10.52
C TYR A 252 4.10 5.21 10.98
N LEU A 253 5.42 5.12 11.06
CA LEU A 253 6.14 3.92 11.51
C LEU A 253 6.65 4.11 12.92
N SER A 254 6.45 3.13 13.81
CA SER A 254 6.94 3.22 15.19
C SER A 254 8.46 3.53 15.23
N THR A 255 8.88 4.34 16.19
CA THR A 255 10.31 4.65 16.38
C THR A 255 11.08 3.48 17.01
N GLY A 256 10.39 2.52 17.62
CA GLY A 256 10.98 1.31 18.16
C GLY A 256 11.63 0.40 17.11
N PRO A 257 12.42 -0.59 17.53
CA PRO A 257 13.19 -1.43 16.61
C PRO A 257 12.31 -2.21 15.62
N ALA A 258 11.06 -2.51 15.94
CA ALA A 258 10.15 -3.21 15.04
C ALA A 258 9.66 -2.39 13.83
N ARG A 259 9.76 -1.04 13.86
CA ARG A 259 9.31 -0.15 12.77
C ARG A 259 7.91 -0.52 12.28
N ILE A 260 6.99 -0.80 13.22
CA ILE A 260 5.63 -1.21 12.87
C ILE A 260 4.90 -0.03 12.23
N PRO A 261 4.26 -0.21 11.08
CA PRO A 261 3.36 0.81 10.52
C PRO A 261 2.12 0.93 11.40
N LEU A 262 2.03 2.05 12.12
CA LEU A 262 1.00 2.32 13.12
C LEU A 262 -0.29 2.82 12.48
N LEU A 263 -0.12 3.69 11.49
CA LEU A 263 -1.22 4.38 10.83
C LEU A 263 -0.82 4.73 9.40
N LEU A 264 -1.76 4.52 8.49
CA LEU A 264 -1.71 5.12 7.16
C LEU A 264 -2.97 5.95 6.96
N VAL A 265 -2.82 7.12 6.34
CA VAL A 265 -3.93 8.02 6.03
C VAL A 265 -3.89 8.36 4.55
N GLY A 266 -4.96 8.10 3.86
CA GLY A 266 -5.11 8.47 2.47
C GLY A 266 -6.33 9.33 2.27
N GLN A 267 -6.16 10.40 1.48
CA GLN A 267 -7.23 11.31 1.14
C GLN A 267 -8.10 10.75 0.03
N LEU A 268 -9.39 10.97 0.12
CA LEU A 268 -10.39 10.60 -0.89
C LEU A 268 -11.04 11.86 -1.44
N PRO A 269 -11.66 11.80 -2.63
CA PRO A 269 -12.47 12.93 -3.12
C PRO A 269 -13.55 13.35 -2.13
N VAL A 270 -14.00 12.41 -1.27
CA VAL A 270 -14.93 12.67 -0.17
C VAL A 270 -14.44 11.91 1.06
N GLY A 271 -13.90 12.63 2.03
CA GLY A 271 -13.38 12.08 3.28
C GLY A 271 -11.98 11.47 3.16
N GLU A 272 -11.65 10.59 4.09
CA GLU A 272 -10.35 9.93 4.17
C GLU A 272 -10.48 8.45 4.58
N VAL A 273 -9.45 7.67 4.29
CA VAL A 273 -9.31 6.30 4.79
C VAL A 273 -8.11 6.24 5.73
N LYS A 274 -8.34 5.68 6.90
CA LYS A 274 -7.30 5.40 7.91
C LYS A 274 -7.13 3.91 8.10
N CYS A 275 -5.89 3.45 7.98
CA CYS A 275 -5.51 2.07 8.25
C CYS A 275 -4.74 2.05 9.56
N TYR A 276 -5.37 1.59 10.64
CA TYR A 276 -4.80 1.56 11.98
C TYR A 276 -4.22 0.18 12.30
N TYR A 277 -3.03 0.14 12.87
CA TYR A 277 -2.52 -1.07 13.50
C TYR A 277 -3.42 -1.46 14.68
N GLY A 278 -3.90 -2.71 14.66
CA GLY A 278 -4.84 -3.27 15.64
C GLY A 278 -4.20 -4.12 16.73
N GLY A 279 -2.86 -4.27 16.71
CA GLY A 279 -2.14 -5.02 17.73
C GLY A 279 -1.64 -4.18 18.90
N SER A 280 -1.00 -4.83 19.87
CA SER A 280 -0.24 -4.18 20.92
C SER A 280 1.19 -3.89 20.42
N ILE A 281 1.82 -2.88 21.02
CA ILE A 281 3.24 -2.57 20.82
C ILE A 281 3.89 -2.69 22.17
N ASP A 282 4.85 -3.58 22.28
CA ASP A 282 5.68 -3.68 23.48
C ASP A 282 6.44 -2.36 23.66
N LYS A 283 6.44 -1.87 24.91
CA LYS A 283 7.07 -0.60 25.28
C LYS A 283 8.58 -0.74 25.36
#